data_46b59e492ee3fff044966537b5ab04b8
#
_entry.id   46b59e492ee3fff044966537b5ab04b8
#
_cell.length_a   1.000
_cell.length_b   1.000
_cell.length_c   1.000
_cell.angle_alpha   90.00
_cell.angle_beta   90.00
_cell.angle_gamma   90.00
#
_symmetry.space_group_name_H-M   'P 1'
#
loop_
_entity.id
_entity.type
_entity.pdbx_description
1 polymer ?
#
loop_
_entity_poly.entity_id
_entity_poly.type
_entity_poly.pdbx_seq_one_letter_code
_entity_poly.pdbx_strand_id
1 'polypeptide(L)'
;YRRHVLDCLDVIPPAISLVILSGQTGTAKTHILQAASKNGAQIVDLESLACHRGSLLGSEPDKPQPSQRLFESRLCQSLKNCDPQQHVFIEAESNKIGNIHVPPALWAAMRAAQSIRVTAPMTARVNFLQRDYAHMTQNPAVIMPLLSKLKHRHSAAQLAEWDALINRQDWPPFIESL
;
A
#
# COMPACT_ATOMS: atom_id res chain seq x y z
N TYR A 1 17.16 -4.86 -22.62
CA TYR A 1 16.13 -5.17 -21.60
C TYR A 1 15.72 -3.94 -20.78
N ARG A 2 16.67 -3.24 -20.08
CA ARG A 2 16.34 -2.09 -19.22
C ARG A 2 15.63 -0.96 -19.95
N ARG A 3 16.12 -0.56 -21.11
CA ARG A 3 15.50 0.49 -21.94
C ARG A 3 14.06 0.13 -22.28
N HIS A 4 13.82 -1.10 -22.70
CA HIS A 4 12.49 -1.59 -23.01
C HIS A 4 11.51 -1.54 -21.83
N VAL A 5 12.00 -1.81 -20.58
CA VAL A 5 11.16 -1.67 -19.36
C VAL A 5 10.78 -0.21 -19.14
N LEU A 6 11.72 0.73 -19.30
CA LEU A 6 11.43 2.16 -19.14
C LEU A 6 10.44 2.64 -20.21
N ASP A 7 10.68 2.30 -21.48
CA ASP A 7 9.78 2.64 -22.59
C ASP A 7 8.36 2.10 -22.33
N CYS A 8 8.23 0.88 -21.81
CA CYS A 8 6.96 0.28 -21.41
C CYS A 8 6.26 1.11 -20.33
N LEU A 9 6.99 1.51 -19.29
CA LEU A 9 6.45 2.26 -18.17
C LEU A 9 6.09 3.71 -18.50
N ASP A 10 6.63 4.25 -19.58
CA ASP A 10 6.27 5.57 -20.10
C ASP A 10 5.06 5.53 -21.02
N VAL A 11 4.88 4.45 -21.80
CA VAL A 11 3.88 4.36 -22.87
C VAL A 11 2.57 3.71 -22.40
N ILE A 12 2.63 2.63 -21.61
CA ILE A 12 1.43 1.86 -21.28
C ILE A 12 0.51 2.58 -20.29
N PRO A 13 0.98 3.18 -19.17
CA PRO A 13 0.09 3.76 -18.18
C PRO A 13 -0.88 4.84 -18.72
N PRO A 14 -0.46 5.74 -19.63
CA PRO A 14 -1.39 6.70 -20.22
C PRO A 14 -2.41 6.07 -21.18
N ALA A 15 -2.16 4.86 -21.68
CA ALA A 15 -2.98 4.19 -22.70
C ALA A 15 -4.04 3.24 -22.09
N ILE A 16 -3.98 2.96 -20.79
CA ILE A 16 -4.93 2.07 -20.12
C ILE A 16 -5.94 2.85 -19.28
N SER A 17 -7.15 2.30 -19.15
CA SER A 17 -8.22 2.88 -18.33
C SER A 17 -8.04 2.48 -16.86
N LEU A 18 -7.39 3.35 -16.06
CA LEU A 18 -7.19 3.11 -14.63
C LEU A 18 -8.41 3.51 -13.81
N VAL A 19 -8.72 2.70 -12.78
CA VAL A 19 -9.68 3.01 -11.72
C VAL A 19 -8.99 2.83 -10.38
N ILE A 20 -8.96 3.91 -9.59
CA ILE A 20 -8.28 3.92 -8.28
C ILE A 20 -9.20 3.42 -7.19
N LEU A 21 -8.76 2.42 -6.43
CA LEU A 21 -9.44 2.03 -5.19
C LEU A 21 -8.84 2.82 -4.02
N SER A 22 -9.59 3.81 -3.54
CA SER A 22 -9.19 4.70 -2.45
C SER A 22 -9.90 4.37 -1.14
N GLY A 23 -9.35 4.80 -0.03
CA GLY A 23 -9.94 4.60 1.30
C GLY A 23 -8.90 4.65 2.39
N GLN A 24 -9.35 4.87 3.61
CA GLN A 24 -8.48 4.94 4.79
C GLN A 24 -7.76 3.60 5.05
N THR A 25 -6.67 3.64 5.80
CA THR A 25 -5.99 2.43 6.30
C THR A 25 -6.98 1.54 7.06
N GLY A 26 -6.92 0.24 6.83
CA GLY A 26 -7.84 -0.73 7.46
C GLY A 26 -9.18 -0.93 6.74
N THR A 27 -9.42 -0.30 5.59
CA THR A 27 -10.62 -0.55 4.77
C THR A 27 -10.52 -1.78 3.85
N ALA A 28 -9.46 -2.57 3.98
CA ALA A 28 -9.21 -3.81 3.24
C ALA A 28 -9.11 -3.64 1.71
N LYS A 29 -8.61 -2.51 1.21
CA LYS A 29 -8.49 -2.23 -0.23
C LYS A 29 -7.79 -3.34 -1.00
N THR A 30 -6.64 -3.78 -0.52
CA THR A 30 -5.83 -4.84 -1.16
C THR A 30 -6.59 -6.17 -1.22
N HIS A 31 -7.34 -6.53 -0.15
CA HIS A 31 -8.18 -7.72 -0.17
C HIS A 31 -9.36 -7.60 -1.16
N ILE A 32 -9.93 -6.40 -1.30
CA ILE A 32 -10.98 -6.13 -2.29
C ILE A 32 -10.42 -6.27 -3.71
N LEU A 33 -9.25 -5.70 -3.99
CA LEU A 33 -8.58 -5.86 -5.29
C LEU A 33 -8.30 -7.33 -5.62
N GLN A 34 -7.77 -8.08 -4.66
CA GLN A 34 -7.49 -9.50 -4.83
C GLN A 34 -8.77 -10.32 -5.05
N ALA A 35 -9.87 -9.98 -4.34
CA ALA A 35 -11.16 -10.61 -4.57
C ALA A 35 -11.73 -10.25 -5.95
N ALA A 36 -11.60 -9.00 -6.39
CA ALA A 36 -12.00 -8.57 -7.72
C ALA A 36 -11.22 -9.32 -8.81
N SER A 37 -9.92 -9.51 -8.64
CA SER A 37 -9.09 -10.29 -9.56
C SER A 37 -9.56 -11.74 -9.68
N LYS A 38 -9.92 -12.39 -8.56
CA LYS A 38 -10.48 -13.75 -8.58
C LYS A 38 -11.81 -13.84 -9.32
N ASN A 39 -12.52 -12.72 -9.46
CA ASN A 39 -13.74 -12.60 -10.23
C ASN A 39 -13.54 -12.03 -11.65
N GLY A 40 -12.31 -12.05 -12.15
CA GLY A 40 -12.00 -11.69 -13.53
C GLY A 40 -11.65 -10.21 -13.77
N ALA A 41 -11.61 -9.36 -12.74
CA ALA A 41 -11.18 -7.98 -12.91
C ALA A 41 -9.65 -7.90 -13.10
N GLN A 42 -9.21 -7.00 -13.96
CA GLN A 42 -7.79 -6.69 -14.11
C GLN A 42 -7.32 -5.80 -12.96
N ILE A 43 -6.23 -6.18 -12.31
CA ILE A 43 -5.68 -5.40 -11.20
C ILE A 43 -4.17 -5.17 -11.36
N VAL A 44 -3.68 -4.10 -10.76
CA VAL A 44 -2.26 -3.89 -10.48
C VAL A 44 -2.11 -3.68 -8.98
N ASP A 45 -1.57 -4.68 -8.29
CA ASP A 45 -1.32 -4.69 -6.85
C ASP A 45 0.10 -4.15 -6.58
N LEU A 46 0.20 -2.84 -6.36
CA LEU A 46 1.49 -2.16 -6.14
C LEU A 46 2.16 -2.57 -4.84
N GLU A 47 1.38 -2.82 -3.78
CA GLU A 47 1.91 -3.29 -2.49
C GLU A 47 2.56 -4.66 -2.63
N SER A 48 1.89 -5.59 -3.30
CA SER A 48 2.44 -6.91 -3.59
C SER A 48 3.71 -6.84 -4.45
N LEU A 49 3.70 -6.02 -5.51
CA LEU A 49 4.88 -5.83 -6.37
C LEU A 49 6.07 -5.23 -5.63
N ALA A 50 5.81 -4.33 -4.66
CA ALA A 50 6.80 -3.68 -3.82
C ALA A 50 7.21 -4.51 -2.59
N CYS A 51 6.51 -5.62 -2.28
CA CYS A 51 6.65 -6.36 -1.02
C CYS A 51 6.55 -5.43 0.20
N HIS A 52 5.53 -4.54 0.21
CA HIS A 52 5.36 -3.52 1.24
C HIS A 52 3.94 -2.97 1.23
N ARG A 53 3.31 -2.85 2.40
CA ARG A 53 1.91 -2.42 2.56
C ARG A 53 1.69 -0.91 2.53
N GLY A 54 2.51 -0.13 1.83
CA GLY A 54 2.35 1.31 1.67
C GLY A 54 2.44 2.17 2.96
N SER A 55 2.11 1.64 4.12
CA SER A 55 2.13 2.33 5.41
C SER A 55 3.54 2.38 6.04
N LEU A 56 3.73 3.22 7.07
CA LEU A 56 4.98 3.24 7.86
C LEU A 56 5.33 1.87 8.46
N LEU A 57 4.32 1.13 8.89
CA LEU A 57 4.42 -0.20 9.46
C LEU A 57 4.32 -1.31 8.40
N GLY A 58 4.38 -0.96 7.12
CA GLY A 58 4.06 -1.84 6.00
C GLY A 58 5.18 -2.77 5.54
N SER A 59 6.35 -2.78 6.20
CA SER A 59 7.42 -3.71 5.85
C SER A 59 7.03 -5.16 6.18
N GLU A 60 7.23 -6.07 5.22
CA GLU A 60 7.00 -7.50 5.41
C GLU A 60 8.25 -8.12 6.07
N PRO A 61 8.11 -8.84 7.22
CA PRO A 61 9.26 -9.35 7.97
C PRO A 61 10.15 -10.29 7.15
N ASP A 62 9.52 -11.17 6.36
CA ASP A 62 10.19 -12.25 5.63
C ASP A 62 10.38 -11.97 4.14
N LYS A 63 9.98 -10.78 3.67
CA LYS A 63 10.05 -10.41 2.26
C LYS A 63 10.65 -9.02 2.11
N PRO A 64 11.97 -8.91 1.95
CA PRO A 64 12.59 -7.61 1.71
C PRO A 64 12.07 -6.98 0.43
N GLN A 65 11.96 -5.65 0.43
CA GLN A 65 11.57 -4.92 -0.77
C GLN A 65 12.51 -5.26 -1.94
N PRO A 66 11.99 -5.41 -3.16
CA PRO A 66 12.80 -5.59 -4.35
C PRO A 66 13.63 -4.33 -4.61
N SER A 67 14.65 -4.43 -5.44
CA SER A 67 15.28 -3.24 -5.99
C SER A 67 14.27 -2.47 -6.87
N GLN A 68 14.48 -1.15 -7.04
CA GLN A 68 13.66 -0.32 -7.94
C GLN A 68 13.57 -0.95 -9.34
N ARG A 69 14.67 -1.47 -9.87
CA ARG A 69 14.73 -2.12 -11.19
C ARG A 69 13.87 -3.39 -11.27
N LEU A 70 13.87 -4.19 -10.23
CA LEU A 70 13.06 -5.41 -10.18
C LEU A 70 11.57 -5.09 -10.07
N PHE A 71 11.21 -4.11 -9.22
CA PHE A 71 9.84 -3.60 -9.13
C PHE A 71 9.34 -3.11 -10.48
N GLU A 72 10.11 -2.25 -11.17
CA GLU A 72 9.75 -1.73 -12.49
C GLU A 72 9.61 -2.82 -13.55
N SER A 73 10.46 -3.84 -13.50
CA SER A 73 10.34 -4.99 -14.42
C SER A 73 9.06 -5.80 -14.18
N ARG A 74 8.72 -6.05 -12.92
CA ARG A 74 7.47 -6.74 -12.53
C ARG A 74 6.24 -5.91 -12.90
N LEU A 75 6.30 -4.60 -12.64
CA LEU A 75 5.22 -3.66 -12.97
C LEU A 75 4.99 -3.59 -14.49
N CYS A 76 6.06 -3.45 -15.29
CA CYS A 76 5.97 -3.50 -16.76
C CYS A 76 5.31 -4.80 -17.23
N GLN A 77 5.67 -5.95 -16.65
CA GLN A 77 5.06 -7.23 -16.99
C GLN A 77 3.57 -7.28 -16.62
N SER A 78 3.21 -6.77 -15.44
CA SER A 78 1.81 -6.69 -15.00
C SER A 78 0.98 -5.83 -15.93
N LEU A 79 1.47 -4.62 -16.28
CA LEU A 79 0.80 -3.70 -17.19
C LEU A 79 0.64 -4.25 -18.62
N LYS A 80 1.62 -4.98 -19.13
CA LYS A 80 1.56 -5.63 -20.45
C LYS A 80 0.50 -6.73 -20.55
N ASN A 81 0.19 -7.35 -19.44
CA ASN A 81 -0.83 -8.40 -19.38
C ASN A 81 -2.25 -7.84 -19.30
N CYS A 82 -2.41 -6.53 -19.16
CA CYS A 82 -3.71 -5.89 -19.13
C CYS A 82 -4.26 -5.70 -20.55
N ASP A 83 -5.55 -5.99 -20.73
CA ASP A 83 -6.31 -5.65 -21.91
C ASP A 83 -6.65 -4.14 -21.88
N PRO A 84 -6.20 -3.34 -22.83
CA PRO A 84 -6.44 -1.89 -22.85
C PRO A 84 -7.92 -1.52 -23.06
N GLN A 85 -8.77 -2.47 -23.47
CA GLN A 85 -10.21 -2.26 -23.66
C GLN A 85 -11.00 -2.40 -22.35
N GLN A 86 -10.37 -2.85 -21.27
CA GLN A 86 -10.99 -3.06 -19.97
C GLN A 86 -10.38 -2.14 -18.91
N HIS A 87 -11.15 -1.88 -17.84
CA HIS A 87 -10.63 -1.14 -16.69
C HIS A 87 -9.57 -1.96 -15.93
N VAL A 88 -8.54 -1.28 -15.49
CA VAL A 88 -7.50 -1.82 -14.62
C VAL A 88 -7.63 -1.16 -13.25
N PHE A 89 -7.92 -1.95 -12.23
CA PHE A 89 -8.07 -1.46 -10.88
C PHE A 89 -6.71 -1.45 -10.18
N ILE A 90 -6.43 -0.36 -9.47
CA ILE A 90 -5.19 -0.15 -8.73
C ILE A 90 -5.49 0.54 -7.40
N GLU A 91 -4.76 0.22 -6.35
CA GLU A 91 -4.95 0.90 -5.07
C GLU A 91 -4.34 2.30 -5.05
N ALA A 92 -4.99 3.19 -4.27
CA ALA A 92 -4.50 4.54 -4.05
C ALA A 92 -3.26 4.49 -3.14
N GLU A 93 -2.09 4.53 -3.75
CA GLU A 93 -0.81 4.62 -3.08
C GLU A 93 -0.17 6.00 -3.27
N SER A 94 0.80 6.33 -2.43
CA SER A 94 1.65 7.49 -2.67
C SER A 94 2.63 7.22 -3.82
N ASN A 95 3.32 8.26 -4.30
CA ASN A 95 4.38 8.09 -5.29
C ASN A 95 5.60 7.30 -4.76
N LYS A 96 5.57 6.95 -3.45
CA LYS A 96 6.62 6.17 -2.80
C LYS A 96 6.00 5.10 -1.89
N ILE A 97 6.39 3.84 -2.09
CA ILE A 97 5.96 2.66 -1.32
C ILE A 97 7.20 2.10 -0.62
N GLY A 98 7.34 2.39 0.68
CA GLY A 98 8.58 2.11 1.39
C GLY A 98 9.77 2.84 0.75
N ASN A 99 10.72 2.11 0.17
CA ASN A 99 11.88 2.65 -0.56
C ASN A 99 11.72 2.66 -2.09
N ILE A 100 10.58 2.19 -2.59
CA ILE A 100 10.28 2.09 -4.02
C ILE A 100 9.53 3.33 -4.49
N HIS A 101 9.88 3.84 -5.66
CA HIS A 101 9.18 4.93 -6.32
C HIS A 101 8.28 4.40 -7.44
N VAL A 102 7.03 4.87 -7.46
CA VAL A 102 6.11 4.62 -8.56
C VAL A 102 6.61 5.39 -9.79
N PRO A 103 6.69 4.77 -10.98
CA PRO A 103 7.13 5.45 -12.20
C PRO A 103 6.29 6.71 -12.48
N PRO A 104 6.91 7.82 -12.93
CA PRO A 104 6.23 9.10 -13.09
C PRO A 104 5.00 9.05 -13.99
N ALA A 105 5.04 8.33 -15.12
CA ALA A 105 3.91 8.22 -16.03
C ALA A 105 2.74 7.46 -15.39
N LEU A 106 3.00 6.37 -14.65
CA LEU A 106 1.96 5.66 -13.90
C LEU A 106 1.38 6.57 -12.81
N TRP A 107 2.22 7.27 -12.06
CA TRP A 107 1.75 8.21 -11.04
C TRP A 107 0.87 9.33 -11.61
N ALA A 108 1.24 9.88 -12.76
CA ALA A 108 0.44 10.87 -13.46
C ALA A 108 -0.92 10.30 -13.90
N ALA A 109 -0.93 9.09 -14.47
CA ALA A 109 -2.15 8.39 -14.88
C ALA A 109 -3.06 8.08 -13.67
N MET A 110 -2.49 7.61 -12.55
CA MET A 110 -3.23 7.39 -11.31
C MET A 110 -3.91 8.66 -10.78
N ARG A 111 -3.22 9.80 -10.82
CA ARG A 111 -3.77 11.08 -10.38
C ARG A 111 -4.92 11.61 -11.24
N ALA A 112 -4.94 11.25 -12.52
CA ALA A 112 -5.98 11.63 -13.47
C ALA A 112 -7.16 10.64 -13.50
N ALA A 113 -7.00 9.45 -12.93
CA ALA A 113 -7.97 8.37 -12.99
C ALA A 113 -9.20 8.62 -12.10
N GLN A 114 -10.30 7.98 -12.46
CA GLN A 114 -11.49 7.90 -11.59
C GLN A 114 -11.17 7.11 -10.32
N SER A 115 -11.84 7.48 -9.21
CA SER A 115 -11.61 6.83 -7.91
C SER A 115 -12.91 6.28 -7.33
N ILE A 116 -12.84 5.03 -6.88
CA ILE A 116 -13.87 4.39 -6.06
C ILE A 116 -13.40 4.47 -4.61
N ARG A 117 -14.21 5.09 -3.75
CA ARG A 117 -13.87 5.23 -2.34
C ARG A 117 -14.50 4.13 -1.50
N VAL A 118 -13.64 3.34 -0.84
CA VAL A 118 -14.06 2.33 0.15
C VAL A 118 -14.09 2.98 1.54
N THR A 119 -15.20 2.80 2.24
CA THR A 119 -15.37 3.27 3.63
C THR A 119 -15.74 2.10 4.53
N ALA A 120 -15.28 2.16 5.78
CA ALA A 120 -15.67 1.22 6.82
C ALA A 120 -15.73 1.94 8.18
N PRO A 121 -16.61 1.53 9.11
CA PRO A 121 -16.64 2.06 10.47
C PRO A 121 -15.28 1.85 11.18
N MET A 122 -14.95 2.75 12.12
CA MET A 122 -13.67 2.67 12.85
C MET A 122 -13.46 1.31 13.50
N THR A 123 -14.47 0.76 14.16
CA THR A 123 -14.41 -0.57 14.80
C THR A 123 -14.07 -1.69 13.82
N ALA A 124 -14.62 -1.66 12.60
CA ALA A 124 -14.30 -2.65 11.56
C ALA A 124 -12.86 -2.50 11.07
N ARG A 125 -12.37 -1.26 10.92
CA ARG A 125 -10.99 -0.97 10.53
C ARG A 125 -9.99 -1.43 11.58
N VAL A 126 -10.26 -1.15 12.86
CA VAL A 126 -9.43 -1.60 13.99
C VAL A 126 -9.34 -3.13 14.00
N ASN A 127 -10.47 -3.82 13.95
CA ASN A 127 -10.52 -5.27 13.93
C ASN A 127 -9.78 -5.87 12.72
N PHE A 128 -9.86 -5.23 11.56
CA PHE A 128 -9.13 -5.64 10.38
C PHE A 128 -7.62 -5.47 10.59
N LEU A 129 -7.18 -4.29 11.05
CA LEU A 129 -5.77 -3.98 11.24
C LEU A 129 -5.12 -4.87 12.31
N GLN A 130 -5.80 -5.17 13.41
CA GLN A 130 -5.29 -6.10 14.42
C GLN A 130 -4.98 -7.49 13.82
N ARG A 131 -5.85 -7.99 12.94
CA ARG A 131 -5.64 -9.28 12.26
C ARG A 131 -4.56 -9.22 11.20
N ASP A 132 -4.59 -8.17 10.40
CA ASP A 132 -3.69 -7.98 9.25
C ASP A 132 -2.23 -7.72 9.68
N TYR A 133 -2.05 -7.04 10.83
CA TYR A 133 -0.74 -6.76 11.46
C TYR A 133 -0.45 -7.64 12.69
N ALA A 134 -1.04 -8.83 12.77
CA ALA A 134 -0.86 -9.74 13.91
C ALA A 134 0.61 -10.06 14.22
N HIS A 135 1.48 -10.12 13.20
CA HIS A 135 2.92 -10.30 13.35
C HIS A 135 3.60 -9.16 14.15
N MET A 136 3.07 -7.94 14.08
CA MET A 136 3.57 -6.80 14.86
C MET A 136 3.03 -6.82 16.29
N THR A 137 1.75 -7.11 16.47
CA THR A 137 1.15 -7.19 17.80
C THR A 137 1.73 -8.35 18.62
N GLN A 138 2.20 -9.40 17.97
CA GLN A 138 2.95 -10.50 18.59
C GLN A 138 4.40 -10.14 18.94
N ASN A 139 4.96 -9.11 18.31
CA ASN A 139 6.31 -8.62 18.59
C ASN A 139 6.32 -7.08 18.72
N PRO A 140 5.78 -6.53 19.85
CA PRO A 140 5.62 -5.09 20.03
C PRO A 140 6.93 -4.30 19.94
N ALA A 141 8.07 -4.92 20.24
CA ALA A 141 9.38 -4.26 20.23
C ALA A 141 9.77 -3.69 18.85
N VAL A 142 9.18 -4.20 17.75
CA VAL A 142 9.47 -3.69 16.41
C VAL A 142 8.71 -2.40 16.08
N ILE A 143 7.65 -2.06 16.82
CA ILE A 143 6.74 -0.95 16.49
C ILE A 143 7.37 0.39 16.86
N MET A 144 7.88 0.56 18.09
CA MET A 144 8.42 1.84 18.55
C MET A 144 9.58 2.39 17.70
N PRO A 145 10.57 1.58 17.25
CA PRO A 145 11.59 2.07 16.32
C PRO A 145 11.03 2.61 15.01
N LEU A 146 9.90 2.08 14.54
CA LEU A 146 9.24 2.57 13.34
C LEU A 146 8.48 3.88 13.60
N LEU A 147 7.75 3.96 14.72
CA LEU A 147 7.02 5.17 15.13
C LEU A 147 7.96 6.33 15.43
N SER A 148 9.16 6.06 15.95
CA SER A 148 10.16 7.10 16.20
C SER A 148 10.54 7.90 14.95
N LYS A 149 10.35 7.34 13.76
CA LYS A 149 10.53 8.05 12.47
C LYS A 149 9.50 9.16 12.26
N LEU A 150 8.38 9.12 12.99
CA LEU A 150 7.31 10.13 12.95
C LEU A 150 7.52 11.29 13.92
N LYS A 151 8.61 11.34 14.67
CA LYS A 151 8.89 12.38 15.69
C LYS A 151 8.79 13.83 15.17
N HIS A 152 8.91 14.04 13.86
CA HIS A 152 8.77 15.34 13.22
C HIS A 152 7.32 15.69 12.85
N ARG A 153 6.38 14.74 12.99
CA ARG A 153 4.96 14.89 12.62
C ARG A 153 4.03 14.82 13.83
N HIS A 154 4.51 14.24 14.94
CA HIS A 154 3.73 14.02 16.16
C HIS A 154 4.46 14.59 17.36
N SER A 155 3.70 15.03 18.37
CA SER A 155 4.24 15.56 19.62
C SER A 155 4.92 14.46 20.45
N ALA A 156 5.83 14.85 21.34
CA ALA A 156 6.44 13.95 22.29
C ALA A 156 5.39 13.26 23.19
N ALA A 157 4.32 13.98 23.55
CA ALA A 157 3.20 13.45 24.33
C ALA A 157 2.48 12.33 23.58
N GLN A 158 2.19 12.51 22.28
CA GLN A 158 1.55 11.48 21.46
C GLN A 158 2.43 10.21 21.33
N LEU A 159 3.74 10.40 21.15
CA LEU A 159 4.66 9.26 21.08
C LEU A 159 4.75 8.50 22.40
N ALA A 160 4.72 9.21 23.53
CA ALA A 160 4.70 8.60 24.87
C ALA A 160 3.38 7.86 25.14
N GLU A 161 2.24 8.39 24.69
CA GLU A 161 0.94 7.71 24.74
C GLU A 161 0.97 6.40 23.94
N TRP A 162 1.47 6.42 22.71
CA TRP A 162 1.61 5.23 21.90
C TRP A 162 2.53 4.18 22.54
N ASP A 163 3.66 4.62 23.11
CA ASP A 163 4.55 3.72 23.84
C ASP A 163 3.83 3.04 25.02
N ALA A 164 3.06 3.81 25.79
CA ALA A 164 2.28 3.27 26.91
C ALA A 164 1.20 2.29 26.46
N LEU A 165 0.51 2.55 25.35
CA LEU A 165 -0.50 1.65 24.78
C LEU A 165 0.13 0.35 24.25
N ILE A 166 1.26 0.46 23.54
CA ILE A 166 2.00 -0.69 23.02
C ILE A 166 2.52 -1.58 24.15
N ASN A 167 3.11 -0.99 25.22
CA ASN A 167 3.61 -1.71 26.37
C ASN A 167 2.52 -2.44 27.14
N ARG A 168 1.28 -1.91 27.15
CA ARG A 168 0.10 -2.56 27.74
C ARG A 168 -0.60 -3.51 26.78
N GLN A 169 -0.15 -3.59 25.51
CA GLN A 169 -0.80 -4.33 24.41
C GLN A 169 -2.27 -3.91 24.19
N ASP A 170 -2.58 -2.65 24.44
CA ASP A 170 -3.91 -2.07 24.26
C ASP A 170 -4.05 -1.57 22.82
N TRP A 171 -4.29 -2.53 21.91
CA TRP A 171 -4.23 -2.29 20.46
C TRP A 171 -5.36 -1.44 19.91
N PRO A 172 -6.64 -1.57 20.34
CA PRO A 172 -7.71 -0.77 19.78
C PRO A 172 -7.46 0.75 19.88
N PRO A 173 -7.23 1.34 21.07
CA PRO A 173 -6.98 2.77 21.16
C PRO A 173 -5.67 3.20 20.47
N PHE A 174 -4.65 2.33 20.46
CA PHE A 174 -3.43 2.59 19.68
C PHE A 174 -3.75 2.74 18.18
N ILE A 175 -4.48 1.78 17.60
CA ILE A 175 -4.83 1.78 16.17
C ILE A 175 -5.77 2.93 15.82
N GLU A 176 -6.70 3.30 16.71
CA GLU A 176 -7.61 4.43 16.50
C GLU A 176 -6.88 5.76 16.46
N SER A 177 -5.79 5.89 17.22
CA SER A 177 -5.01 7.13 17.34
C SER A 177 -3.89 7.27 16.31
N LEU A 178 -3.57 6.21 15.57
CA LEU A 178 -2.51 6.16 14.57
C LEU A 178 -3.02 6.69 13.22
#